data_60c756b69de3e4d899193cd51d4391a5
#
_entry.id   60c756b69de3e4d899193cd51d4391a5
#
_cell.length_a   1.000
_cell.length_b   1.000
_cell.length_c   1.000
_cell.angle_alpha   90.00
_cell.angle_beta   90.00
_cell.angle_gamma   90.00
#
_symmetry.space_group_name_H-M   'P 1'
#
loop_
_entity.id
_entity.type
_entity.pdbx_description
1 polymer ?
#
loop_
_entity_poly.entity_id
_entity_poly.type
_entity_poly.pdbx_seq_one_letter_code
_entity_poly.pdbx_strand_id
1 'polypeptide(L)'
;MQQLLCKLHLRHYANDFPLALSKGQRLRVVLGAMLAKKPELLLLDEPTTGQDEQSLQEIKQLLLDYKAQGGTVFICTHDVELAAEVTDRIIVLRQGEIIANAPANVVLSDKALLEEGGLTPSSLLEISAALKLPPCTTVKEVQRYVR
;
A
#
# COMPACT_ATOMS: atom_id res chain seq x y z
N MET A 1 -19.98 -13.06 -5.62
CA MET A 1 -20.14 -12.50 -4.27
C MET A 1 -19.44 -13.34 -3.20
N GLN A 2 -19.76 -14.63 -3.02
CA GLN A 2 -19.15 -15.48 -1.98
C GLN A 2 -17.62 -15.56 -2.06
N GLN A 3 -17.03 -15.67 -3.25
CA GLN A 3 -15.58 -15.69 -3.43
C GLN A 3 -14.91 -14.38 -2.98
N LEU A 4 -15.55 -13.24 -3.21
CA LEU A 4 -15.05 -11.95 -2.79
C LEU A 4 -15.11 -11.81 -1.25
N LEU A 5 -16.20 -12.23 -0.62
CA LEU A 5 -16.31 -12.26 0.85
C LEU A 5 -15.24 -13.16 1.49
N CYS A 6 -14.91 -14.30 0.87
CA CYS A 6 -13.82 -15.15 1.34
C CYS A 6 -12.45 -14.44 1.23
N LYS A 7 -12.14 -13.83 0.09
CA LYS A 7 -10.89 -13.11 -0.14
C LYS A 7 -10.69 -11.94 0.83
N LEU A 8 -11.79 -11.31 1.23
CA LEU A 8 -11.79 -10.17 2.16
C LEU A 8 -11.87 -10.58 3.64
N HIS A 9 -11.89 -11.89 3.93
CA HIS A 9 -12.11 -12.43 5.28
C HIS A 9 -13.40 -11.93 5.94
N LEU A 10 -14.46 -11.67 5.14
CA LEU A 10 -15.74 -11.12 5.59
C LEU A 10 -16.89 -12.13 5.60
N ARG A 11 -16.63 -13.40 5.26
CA ARG A 11 -17.69 -14.41 5.13
C ARG A 11 -18.51 -14.59 6.42
N HIS A 12 -17.86 -14.56 7.57
CA HIS A 12 -18.52 -14.71 8.87
C HIS A 12 -19.39 -13.51 9.24
N TYR A 13 -19.13 -12.35 8.66
CA TYR A 13 -19.81 -11.08 8.91
C TYR A 13 -20.87 -10.74 7.87
N ALA A 14 -21.19 -11.67 6.94
CA ALA A 14 -22.07 -11.40 5.80
C ALA A 14 -23.51 -10.98 6.17
N ASN A 15 -23.96 -11.34 7.38
CA ASN A 15 -25.28 -11.00 7.90
C ASN A 15 -25.22 -9.99 9.07
N ASP A 16 -24.03 -9.52 9.41
CA ASP A 16 -23.85 -8.59 10.51
C ASP A 16 -24.22 -7.17 10.11
N PHE A 17 -24.65 -6.39 11.07
CA PHE A 17 -24.94 -4.99 10.83
C PHE A 17 -23.63 -4.21 10.60
N PRO A 18 -23.51 -3.41 9.51
CA PRO A 18 -22.25 -2.78 9.13
C PRO A 18 -21.57 -1.93 10.22
N LEU A 19 -22.36 -1.32 11.12
CA LEU A 19 -21.82 -0.54 12.24
C LEU A 19 -21.22 -1.39 13.37
N ALA A 20 -21.53 -2.69 13.42
CA ALA A 20 -20.92 -3.61 14.38
C ALA A 20 -19.50 -4.05 13.95
N LEU A 21 -19.13 -3.80 12.70
CA LEU A 21 -17.82 -4.15 12.16
C LEU A 21 -16.72 -3.21 12.68
N SER A 22 -15.50 -3.76 12.86
CA SER A 22 -14.33 -2.94 13.13
C SER A 22 -14.03 -1.96 11.98
N LYS A 23 -13.17 -0.96 12.22
CA LYS A 23 -12.76 0.00 11.19
C LYS A 23 -12.13 -0.71 9.97
N GLY A 24 -11.24 -1.68 10.20
CA GLY A 24 -10.60 -2.47 9.14
C GLY A 24 -11.62 -3.33 8.37
N GLN A 25 -12.55 -3.98 9.08
CA GLN A 25 -13.61 -4.75 8.44
C GLN A 25 -14.50 -3.88 7.57
N ARG A 26 -14.89 -2.68 8.06
CA ARG A 26 -15.68 -1.72 7.25
C ARG A 26 -14.94 -1.28 5.99
N LEU A 27 -13.63 -0.96 6.09
CA LEU A 27 -12.84 -0.61 4.92
C LEU A 27 -12.80 -1.76 3.89
N ARG A 28 -12.62 -3.01 4.35
CA ARG A 28 -12.68 -4.18 3.46
C ARG A 28 -14.05 -4.37 2.80
N VAL A 29 -15.14 -4.07 3.50
CA VAL A 29 -16.49 -4.07 2.89
C VAL A 29 -16.58 -3.03 1.77
N VAL A 30 -16.07 -1.81 2.01
CA VAL A 30 -16.06 -0.73 1.00
C VAL A 30 -15.21 -1.16 -0.20
N LEU A 31 -13.97 -1.62 0.02
CA LEU A 31 -13.10 -2.11 -1.04
C LEU A 31 -13.75 -3.27 -1.82
N GLY A 32 -14.39 -4.20 -1.11
CA GLY A 32 -15.12 -5.29 -1.74
C GLY A 32 -16.27 -4.83 -2.62
N ALA A 33 -17.04 -3.86 -2.17
CA ALA A 33 -18.13 -3.28 -2.95
C ALA A 33 -17.62 -2.57 -4.22
N MET A 34 -16.47 -1.87 -4.13
CA MET A 34 -15.81 -1.23 -5.28
C MET A 34 -15.30 -2.29 -6.26
N LEU A 35 -14.57 -3.29 -5.78
CA LEU A 35 -13.97 -4.36 -6.58
C LEU A 35 -15.01 -5.29 -7.22
N ALA A 36 -16.20 -5.44 -6.62
CA ALA A 36 -17.30 -6.22 -7.20
C ALA A 36 -17.75 -5.67 -8.57
N LYS A 37 -17.55 -4.38 -8.82
CA LYS A 37 -17.85 -3.72 -10.09
C LYS A 37 -16.77 -3.92 -11.15
N LYS A 38 -15.64 -4.54 -10.80
CA LYS A 38 -14.45 -4.70 -11.66
C LYS A 38 -14.04 -3.38 -12.34
N PRO A 39 -13.79 -2.30 -11.59
CA PRO A 39 -13.38 -1.04 -12.19
C PRO A 39 -12.01 -1.21 -12.89
N GLU A 40 -11.72 -0.40 -13.89
CA GLU A 40 -10.39 -0.35 -14.53
C GLU A 40 -9.38 0.40 -13.66
N LEU A 41 -9.87 1.39 -12.90
CA LEU A 41 -9.08 2.25 -12.01
C LEU A 41 -9.72 2.28 -10.63
N LEU A 42 -8.91 1.99 -9.61
CA LEU A 42 -9.24 2.13 -8.19
C LEU A 42 -8.49 3.33 -7.62
N LEU A 43 -9.23 4.30 -7.06
CA LEU A 43 -8.66 5.47 -6.39
C LEU A 43 -8.83 5.31 -4.88
N LEU A 44 -7.74 5.42 -4.14
CA LEU A 44 -7.70 5.27 -2.68
C LEU A 44 -7.02 6.49 -2.05
N ASP A 45 -7.62 6.99 -0.99
CA ASP A 45 -7.07 8.07 -0.19
C ASP A 45 -6.84 7.56 1.23
N GLU A 46 -5.56 7.55 1.65
CA GLU A 46 -5.09 7.08 2.95
C GLU A 46 -5.70 5.74 3.41
N PRO A 47 -5.62 4.67 2.61
CA PRO A 47 -6.33 3.42 2.89
C PRO A 47 -5.81 2.67 4.13
N THR A 48 -4.63 3.03 4.63
CA THR A 48 -3.99 2.36 5.77
C THR A 48 -4.15 3.11 7.09
N THR A 49 -4.64 4.34 7.06
CA THR A 49 -4.75 5.18 8.25
C THR A 49 -5.64 4.56 9.33
N GLY A 50 -5.04 4.31 10.50
CA GLY A 50 -5.72 3.76 11.68
C GLY A 50 -6.15 2.30 11.51
N GLN A 51 -5.46 1.55 10.66
CA GLN A 51 -5.57 0.10 10.56
C GLN A 51 -4.57 -0.58 11.49
N ASP A 52 -4.90 -1.79 11.94
CA ASP A 52 -3.95 -2.68 12.59
C ASP A 52 -3.08 -3.42 11.56
N GLU A 53 -1.97 -4.00 12.00
CA GLU A 53 -1.01 -4.68 11.12
C GLU A 53 -1.67 -5.80 10.28
N GLN A 54 -2.59 -6.57 10.88
CA GLN A 54 -3.28 -7.64 10.15
C GLN A 54 -4.14 -7.05 9.01
N SER A 55 -4.91 -6.01 9.29
CA SER A 55 -5.73 -5.31 8.29
C SER A 55 -4.87 -4.69 7.19
N LEU A 56 -3.70 -4.13 7.53
CA LEU A 56 -2.73 -3.62 6.56
C LEU A 56 -2.28 -4.69 5.58
N GLN A 57 -1.87 -5.85 6.07
CA GLN A 57 -1.43 -6.97 5.22
C GLN A 57 -2.55 -7.46 4.30
N GLU A 58 -3.79 -7.55 4.81
CA GLU A 58 -4.95 -7.96 4.02
C GLU A 58 -5.27 -6.94 2.92
N ILE A 59 -5.17 -5.63 3.20
CA ILE A 59 -5.35 -4.56 2.20
C ILE A 59 -4.24 -4.62 1.15
N LYS A 60 -2.97 -4.72 1.54
CA LYS A 60 -1.82 -4.85 0.63
C LYS A 60 -2.02 -6.02 -0.33
N GLN A 61 -2.36 -7.20 0.20
CA GLN A 61 -2.57 -8.40 -0.63
C GLN A 61 -3.73 -8.21 -1.61
N LEU A 62 -4.83 -7.58 -1.18
CA LEU A 62 -5.98 -7.29 -2.03
C LEU A 62 -5.59 -6.37 -3.21
N LEU A 63 -4.79 -5.33 -2.95
CA LEU A 63 -4.32 -4.42 -3.99
C LEU A 63 -3.38 -5.10 -4.98
N LEU A 64 -2.46 -5.93 -4.48
CA LEU A 64 -1.56 -6.73 -5.32
C LEU A 64 -2.33 -7.73 -6.21
N ASP A 65 -3.33 -8.42 -5.64
CA ASP A 65 -4.20 -9.34 -6.38
C ASP A 65 -4.99 -8.61 -7.49
N TYR A 66 -5.46 -7.40 -7.18
CA TYR A 66 -6.19 -6.58 -8.16
C TYR A 66 -5.28 -6.12 -9.29
N LYS A 67 -4.06 -5.66 -9.00
CA LYS A 67 -3.04 -5.32 -10.00
C LYS A 67 -2.69 -6.53 -10.87
N ALA A 68 -2.50 -7.70 -10.26
CA ALA A 68 -2.19 -8.94 -10.99
C ALA A 68 -3.28 -9.36 -11.99
N GLN A 69 -4.53 -8.90 -11.78
CA GLN A 69 -5.65 -9.10 -12.69
C GLN A 69 -5.77 -8.01 -13.77
N GLY A 70 -4.79 -7.11 -13.88
CA GLY A 70 -4.75 -6.02 -14.86
C GLY A 70 -5.43 -4.73 -14.41
N GLY A 71 -5.87 -4.64 -13.16
CA GLY A 71 -6.44 -3.40 -12.59
C GLY A 71 -5.37 -2.35 -12.33
N THR A 72 -5.75 -1.08 -12.44
CA THR A 72 -4.89 0.06 -12.09
C THR A 72 -5.29 0.59 -10.71
N VAL A 73 -4.30 0.84 -9.84
CA VAL A 73 -4.52 1.44 -8.52
C VAL A 73 -3.78 2.77 -8.44
N PHE A 74 -4.49 3.80 -8.01
CA PHE A 74 -3.92 5.09 -7.65
C PHE A 74 -4.16 5.32 -6.14
N ILE A 75 -3.09 5.54 -5.39
CA ILE A 75 -3.14 5.70 -3.93
C ILE A 75 -2.54 7.05 -3.58
N CYS A 76 -3.30 7.87 -2.84
CA CYS A 76 -2.76 8.99 -2.09
C CYS A 76 -2.40 8.49 -0.70
N THR A 77 -1.14 8.63 -0.30
CA THR A 77 -0.71 8.22 1.04
C THR A 77 0.63 8.87 1.42
N HIS A 78 0.89 9.00 2.69
CA HIS A 78 2.20 9.32 3.26
C HIS A 78 2.95 8.06 3.78
N ASP A 79 2.33 6.89 3.67
CA ASP A 79 2.90 5.60 4.08
C ASP A 79 3.89 5.10 3.03
N VAL A 80 5.17 5.37 3.27
CA VAL A 80 6.28 4.99 2.39
C VAL A 80 6.44 3.46 2.29
N GLU A 81 6.10 2.71 3.36
CA GLU A 81 6.18 1.25 3.38
C GLU A 81 5.07 0.63 2.52
N LEU A 82 3.85 1.15 2.62
CA LEU A 82 2.78 0.75 1.71
C LEU A 82 3.16 1.03 0.25
N ALA A 83 3.65 2.24 -0.03
CA ALA A 83 4.06 2.63 -1.37
C ALA A 83 5.15 1.69 -1.93
N ALA A 84 6.15 1.33 -1.11
CA ALA A 84 7.23 0.41 -1.50
C ALA A 84 6.74 -0.97 -1.92
N GLU A 85 5.70 -1.48 -1.24
CA GLU A 85 5.22 -2.84 -1.46
C GLU A 85 4.20 -2.95 -2.61
N VAL A 86 3.38 -1.90 -2.84
CA VAL A 86 2.23 -2.02 -3.74
C VAL A 86 2.32 -1.18 -5.01
N THR A 87 3.24 -0.21 -5.10
CA THR A 87 3.30 0.70 -6.25
C THR A 87 4.46 0.41 -7.19
N ASP A 88 4.28 0.71 -8.47
CA ASP A 88 5.34 0.62 -9.49
C ASP A 88 5.95 2.00 -9.76
N ARG A 89 5.17 3.07 -9.51
CA ARG A 89 5.52 4.45 -9.80
C ARG A 89 5.01 5.36 -8.70
N ILE A 90 5.80 6.35 -8.32
CA ILE A 90 5.47 7.32 -7.28
C ILE A 90 5.55 8.74 -7.85
N ILE A 91 4.55 9.54 -7.48
CA ILE A 91 4.53 10.98 -7.68
C ILE A 91 4.62 11.63 -6.31
N VAL A 92 5.65 12.43 -6.08
CA VAL A 92 5.81 13.20 -4.84
C VAL A 92 5.29 14.61 -5.05
N LEU A 93 4.35 15.01 -4.18
CA LEU A 93 3.75 16.35 -4.18
C LEU A 93 4.25 17.14 -2.97
N ARG A 94 4.61 18.41 -3.21
CA ARG A 94 4.95 19.37 -2.17
C ARG A 94 4.36 20.73 -2.50
N GLN A 95 3.62 21.30 -1.57
CA GLN A 95 3.02 22.63 -1.72
C GLN A 95 2.22 22.84 -3.04
N GLY A 96 1.57 21.77 -3.53
CA GLY A 96 0.79 21.82 -4.77
C GLY A 96 1.59 21.57 -6.05
N GLU A 97 2.91 21.36 -5.95
CA GLU A 97 3.79 21.09 -7.09
C GLU A 97 4.28 19.63 -7.09
N ILE A 98 4.49 19.09 -8.28
CA ILE A 98 5.10 17.77 -8.45
C ILE A 98 6.62 17.95 -8.39
N ILE A 99 7.27 17.44 -7.34
CA ILE A 99 8.72 17.47 -7.19
C ILE A 99 9.40 16.19 -7.69
N ALA A 100 8.66 15.09 -7.83
CA ALA A 100 9.14 13.87 -8.47
C ALA A 100 8.00 13.09 -9.13
N ASN A 101 8.34 12.35 -10.21
CA ASN A 101 7.46 11.41 -10.89
C ASN A 101 8.31 10.33 -11.55
N ALA A 102 8.61 9.24 -10.84
CA ALA A 102 9.55 8.20 -11.27
C ALA A 102 9.14 6.81 -10.77
N PRO A 103 9.80 5.72 -11.22
CA PRO A 103 9.63 4.39 -10.66
C PRO A 103 9.81 4.38 -9.15
N ALA A 104 9.04 3.55 -8.44
CA ALA A 104 8.98 3.54 -6.98
C ALA A 104 10.37 3.33 -6.35
N ASN A 105 11.15 2.40 -6.86
CA ASN A 105 12.50 2.13 -6.37
C ASN A 105 13.45 3.35 -6.49
N VAL A 106 13.29 4.19 -7.50
CA VAL A 106 14.08 5.41 -7.68
C VAL A 106 13.72 6.46 -6.63
N VAL A 107 12.43 6.76 -6.49
CA VAL A 107 11.93 7.75 -5.53
C VAL A 107 12.25 7.32 -4.09
N LEU A 108 11.97 6.07 -3.76
CA LEU A 108 12.12 5.55 -2.40
C LEU A 108 13.58 5.37 -1.97
N SER A 109 14.52 5.30 -2.91
CA SER A 109 15.95 5.27 -2.60
C SER A 109 16.56 6.65 -2.36
N ASP A 110 15.87 7.71 -2.73
CA ASP A 110 16.34 9.09 -2.58
C ASP A 110 15.84 9.68 -1.25
N LYS A 111 16.68 9.53 -0.22
CA LYS A 111 16.38 10.05 1.12
C LYS A 111 16.15 11.56 1.12
N ALA A 112 16.95 12.32 0.37
CA ALA A 112 16.84 13.78 0.32
C ALA A 112 15.50 14.21 -0.31
N LEU A 113 15.08 13.53 -1.37
CA LEU A 113 13.78 13.76 -2.02
C LEU A 113 12.61 13.43 -1.08
N LEU A 114 12.69 12.31 -0.33
CA LEU A 114 11.64 11.95 0.65
C LEU A 114 11.54 13.00 1.75
N GLU A 115 12.66 13.43 2.33
CA GLU A 115 12.71 14.49 3.34
C GLU A 115 12.19 15.83 2.79
N GLU A 116 12.55 16.18 1.57
CA GLU A 116 12.02 17.36 0.89
C GLU A 116 10.50 17.27 0.70
N GLY A 117 9.97 16.09 0.37
CA GLY A 117 8.53 15.81 0.28
C GLY A 117 7.81 15.78 1.63
N GLY A 118 8.53 15.88 2.76
CA GLY A 118 7.97 15.74 4.10
C GLY A 118 7.63 14.29 4.46
N LEU A 119 8.27 13.32 3.79
CA LEU A 119 8.06 11.89 4.00
C LEU A 119 9.19 11.31 4.85
N THR A 120 8.85 10.38 5.74
CA THR A 120 9.83 9.64 6.53
C THR A 120 10.34 8.45 5.70
N PRO A 121 11.67 8.32 5.48
CA PRO A 121 12.23 7.16 4.83
C PRO A 121 11.82 5.86 5.54
N SER A 122 11.68 4.77 4.78
CA SER A 122 11.32 3.48 5.37
C SER A 122 12.44 2.95 6.28
N SER A 123 12.05 2.20 7.31
CA SER A 123 13.01 1.52 8.21
C SER A 123 13.98 0.61 7.44
N LEU A 124 13.55 0.04 6.31
CA LEU A 124 14.40 -0.81 5.46
C LEU A 124 15.53 -0.02 4.78
N LEU A 125 15.31 1.23 4.40
CA LEU A 125 16.36 2.09 3.88
C LEU A 125 17.41 2.39 4.95
N GLU A 126 17.01 2.65 6.18
CA GLU A 126 17.93 2.90 7.29
C GLU A 126 18.74 1.64 7.64
N ILE A 127 18.08 0.47 7.68
CA ILE A 127 18.74 -0.82 7.90
C ILE A 127 19.74 -1.11 6.77
N SER A 128 19.36 -0.88 5.53
CA SER A 128 20.25 -1.09 4.38
C SER A 128 21.49 -0.22 4.47
N ALA A 129 21.33 1.06 4.81
CA ALA A 129 22.45 1.97 5.01
C ALA A 129 23.36 1.53 6.17
N ALA A 130 22.78 1.13 7.31
CA ALA A 130 23.54 0.64 8.47
C ALA A 130 24.35 -0.64 8.16
N LEU A 131 23.80 -1.53 7.33
CA LEU A 131 24.44 -2.77 6.88
C LEU A 131 25.35 -2.55 5.65
N LYS A 132 25.50 -1.32 5.16
CA LYS A 132 26.25 -0.98 3.92
C LYS A 132 25.78 -1.76 2.69
N LEU A 133 24.49 -2.03 2.62
CA LEU A 133 23.83 -2.66 1.46
C LEU A 133 23.38 -1.57 0.48
N PRO A 134 23.11 -1.94 -0.79
CA PRO A 134 22.36 -1.08 -1.68
C PRO A 134 21.02 -0.68 -1.07
N PRO A 135 20.46 0.49 -1.43
CA PRO A 135 19.17 0.91 -0.92
C PRO A 135 18.09 -0.15 -1.19
N CYS A 136 17.54 -0.73 -0.12
CA CYS A 136 16.47 -1.72 -0.20
C CYS A 136 15.16 -1.07 0.29
N THR A 137 14.12 -1.20 -0.50
CA THR A 137 12.79 -0.64 -0.20
C THR A 137 11.80 -1.73 0.22
N THR A 138 12.15 -2.99 0.01
CA THR A 138 11.34 -4.15 0.39
C THR A 138 12.14 -5.19 1.16
N VAL A 139 11.46 -5.97 2.02
CA VAL A 139 12.08 -7.08 2.77
C VAL A 139 12.71 -8.10 1.83
N LYS A 140 12.08 -8.36 0.67
CA LYS A 140 12.60 -9.30 -0.34
C LYS A 140 13.95 -8.87 -0.89
N GLU A 141 14.19 -7.55 -1.03
CA GLU A 141 15.47 -7.02 -1.47
C GLU A 141 16.54 -7.25 -0.40
N VAL A 142 16.26 -6.93 0.86
CA VAL A 142 17.19 -7.17 1.98
C VAL A 142 17.58 -8.65 2.05
N GLN A 143 16.62 -9.56 1.94
CA GLN A 143 16.87 -11.00 2.01
C GLN A 143 17.82 -11.53 0.91
N ARG A 144 17.99 -10.82 -0.21
CA ARG A 144 18.95 -11.20 -1.26
C ARG A 144 20.41 -10.97 -0.86
N TYR A 145 20.65 -10.04 0.07
CA TYR A 145 22.00 -9.65 0.49
C TYR A 145 22.42 -10.27 1.82
N VAL A 146 21.50 -10.83 2.60
CA VAL A 146 21.75 -11.38 3.95
C VAL A 146 21.84 -12.91 3.94
N ARG A 147 21.80 -13.52 2.77
CA ARG A 147 21.98 -14.99 2.60
C ARG A 147 23.42 -15.39 2.46
#